data_466b49c35758363418de6fb31849e270
#
_entry.id   466b49c35758363418de6fb31849e270
#
_cell.length_a   1.000
_cell.length_b   1.000
_cell.length_c   1.000
_cell.angle_alpha   90.00
_cell.angle_beta   90.00
_cell.angle_gamma   90.00
#
_symmetry.space_group_name_H-M   'P 1'
#
loop_
_entity.id
_entity.type
_entity.pdbx_description
1 polymer ?
#
loop_
_entity_poly.entity_id
_entity_poly.type
_entity_poly.pdbx_seq_one_letter_code
_entity_poly.pdbx_strand_id
1 'polypeptide(L)'
;DASIIPGNSGGALFNMQGQVIGVNSSKIAATEYEGMGFAVPSDTAIATANSLIKSGYVEGRAKLGITYLPLTKYSNYSAILSALEEKGYKNAQGTMVINSVDGSSDLASKDVKQYDMIVAINGKTMTSTDVLTSVLADSKPGDTVKLTIARIENNSIKTSTVECKLMESKGDSSSQSNSAGE
;
A
#
# COMPACT_ATOMS: atom_id res chain seq x y z
N ASP A 1 -11.45 -13.26 -28.51
CA ASP A 1 -11.18 -12.91 -27.10
C ASP A 1 -10.21 -13.91 -26.49
N ALA A 2 -8.98 -13.47 -26.21
CA ALA A 2 -8.00 -14.32 -25.54
C ALA A 2 -8.15 -14.15 -24.02
N SER A 3 -8.30 -15.26 -23.30
CA SER A 3 -8.35 -15.23 -21.84
C SER A 3 -6.99 -14.89 -21.24
N ILE A 4 -6.95 -14.00 -20.24
CA ILE A 4 -5.75 -13.76 -19.43
C ILE A 4 -5.76 -14.78 -18.29
N ILE A 5 -4.82 -15.72 -18.35
CA ILE A 5 -4.71 -16.87 -17.44
C ILE A 5 -3.26 -16.99 -16.92
N PRO A 6 -3.01 -17.76 -15.84
CA PRO A 6 -1.66 -18.15 -15.47
C PRO A 6 -0.95 -18.79 -16.67
N GLY A 7 0.23 -18.27 -17.03
CA GLY A 7 1.02 -18.70 -18.18
C GLY A 7 1.17 -17.67 -19.28
N ASN A 8 0.23 -16.72 -19.43
CA ASN A 8 0.41 -15.58 -20.35
C ASN A 8 0.67 -14.25 -19.61
N SER A 9 0.82 -14.28 -18.28
CA SER A 9 1.25 -13.14 -17.48
C SER A 9 2.66 -12.69 -17.86
N GLY A 10 2.85 -11.39 -18.07
CA GLY A 10 4.07 -10.80 -18.62
C GLY A 10 4.11 -10.78 -20.14
N GLY A 11 3.20 -11.46 -20.84
CA GLY A 11 3.06 -11.42 -22.28
C GLY A 11 2.44 -10.12 -22.76
N ALA A 12 2.75 -9.75 -24.01
CA ALA A 12 2.22 -8.54 -24.64
C ALA A 12 0.77 -8.71 -25.10
N LEU A 13 -0.04 -7.67 -24.88
CA LEU A 13 -1.37 -7.52 -25.46
C LEU A 13 -1.27 -6.67 -26.71
N PHE A 14 -1.74 -7.20 -27.85
CA PHE A 14 -1.69 -6.53 -29.14
C PHE A 14 -3.07 -6.07 -29.59
N ASN A 15 -3.11 -4.94 -30.31
CA ASN A 15 -4.29 -4.56 -31.06
C ASN A 15 -4.30 -5.21 -32.47
N MET A 16 -5.37 -4.97 -33.24
CA MET A 16 -5.52 -5.51 -34.59
C MET A 16 -4.47 -4.98 -35.61
N GLN A 17 -3.76 -3.91 -35.25
CA GLN A 17 -2.69 -3.32 -36.05
C GLN A 17 -1.31 -3.85 -35.69
N GLY A 18 -1.23 -4.83 -34.75
CA GLY A 18 0.02 -5.42 -34.29
C GLY A 18 0.81 -4.56 -33.29
N GLN A 19 0.20 -3.51 -32.72
CA GLN A 19 0.84 -2.66 -31.74
C GLN A 19 0.63 -3.22 -30.33
N VAL A 20 1.65 -3.15 -29.48
CA VAL A 20 1.54 -3.52 -28.07
C VAL A 20 0.78 -2.43 -27.32
N ILE A 21 -0.39 -2.77 -26.81
CA ILE A 21 -1.27 -1.88 -26.04
C ILE A 21 -1.23 -2.14 -24.53
N GLY A 22 -0.60 -3.22 -24.11
CA GLY A 22 -0.46 -3.54 -22.69
C GLY A 22 0.40 -4.77 -22.44
N VAL A 23 0.65 -5.01 -21.15
CA VAL A 23 1.34 -6.20 -20.62
C VAL A 23 0.37 -6.96 -19.71
N ASN A 24 0.10 -8.21 -20.02
CA ASN A 24 -0.85 -9.05 -19.29
C ASN A 24 -0.39 -9.27 -17.85
N SER A 25 -1.33 -9.20 -16.90
CA SER A 25 -1.09 -9.49 -15.50
C SER A 25 -2.15 -10.43 -14.94
N SER A 26 -1.73 -11.61 -14.46
CA SER A 26 -2.62 -12.58 -13.82
C SER A 26 -2.83 -12.33 -12.32
N LYS A 27 -2.19 -11.31 -11.75
CA LYS A 27 -2.12 -11.08 -10.29
C LYS A 27 -3.45 -10.61 -9.66
N ILE A 28 -4.49 -10.38 -10.44
CA ILE A 28 -5.82 -9.95 -9.95
C ILE A 28 -6.87 -11.01 -10.31
N ALA A 29 -6.49 -12.29 -10.24
CA ALA A 29 -7.49 -13.35 -10.21
C ALA A 29 -7.97 -13.51 -8.76
N ALA A 30 -8.81 -12.58 -8.29
CA ALA A 30 -9.62 -12.86 -7.11
C ALA A 30 -10.59 -13.99 -7.50
N THR A 31 -10.66 -15.00 -6.68
CA THR A 31 -11.51 -16.21 -6.86
C THR A 31 -13.01 -15.90 -7.05
N GLU A 32 -13.42 -14.65 -6.91
CA GLU A 32 -14.80 -14.17 -7.05
C GLU A 32 -15.12 -13.60 -8.45
N TYR A 33 -14.11 -13.43 -9.33
CA TYR A 33 -14.30 -12.86 -10.67
C TYR A 33 -13.65 -13.74 -11.76
N GLU A 34 -14.14 -14.95 -11.90
CA GLU A 34 -13.75 -15.83 -13.00
C GLU A 34 -13.98 -15.15 -14.34
N GLY A 35 -12.93 -15.02 -15.15
CA GLY A 35 -12.99 -14.45 -16.50
C GLY A 35 -12.60 -12.98 -16.63
N MET A 36 -12.25 -12.27 -15.56
CA MET A 36 -11.70 -10.92 -15.64
C MET A 36 -10.17 -10.93 -15.59
N GLY A 37 -9.53 -10.63 -16.72
CA GLY A 37 -8.11 -10.42 -16.84
C GLY A 37 -7.77 -8.93 -16.97
N PHE A 38 -6.58 -8.56 -16.50
CA PHE A 38 -6.09 -7.18 -16.56
C PHE A 38 -4.76 -7.12 -17.30
N ALA A 39 -4.53 -6.01 -17.96
CA ALA A 39 -3.23 -5.69 -18.54
C ALA A 39 -2.78 -4.31 -18.06
N VAL A 40 -1.49 -4.17 -17.79
CA VAL A 40 -0.89 -2.85 -17.54
C VAL A 40 -0.81 -2.11 -18.86
N PRO A 41 -1.36 -0.89 -19.00
CA PRO A 41 -1.26 -0.11 -20.22
C PRO A 41 0.18 0.07 -20.69
N SER A 42 0.41 0.06 -22.00
CA SER A 42 1.77 0.10 -22.57
C SER A 42 2.55 1.36 -22.23
N ASP A 43 1.89 2.52 -22.16
CA ASP A 43 2.49 3.78 -21.75
C ASP A 43 3.03 3.72 -20.29
N THR A 44 2.22 3.17 -19.39
CA THR A 44 2.64 2.94 -17.98
C THR A 44 3.78 1.94 -17.88
N ALA A 45 3.73 0.85 -18.66
CA ALA A 45 4.78 -0.16 -18.69
C ALA A 45 6.09 0.42 -19.21
N ILE A 46 6.06 1.22 -20.30
CA ILE A 46 7.23 1.88 -20.89
C ILE A 46 7.82 2.91 -19.92
N ALA A 47 6.98 3.76 -19.30
CA ALA A 47 7.45 4.76 -18.35
C ALA A 47 8.16 4.10 -17.14
N THR A 48 7.57 3.01 -16.63
CA THR A 48 8.15 2.21 -15.54
C THR A 48 9.48 1.58 -15.97
N ALA A 49 9.53 0.93 -17.14
CA ALA A 49 10.73 0.30 -17.67
C ALA A 49 11.87 1.32 -17.87
N ASN A 50 11.57 2.47 -18.46
CA ASN A 50 12.56 3.54 -18.66
C ASN A 50 13.11 4.06 -17.32
N SER A 51 12.28 4.22 -16.30
CA SER A 51 12.69 4.62 -14.96
C SER A 51 13.63 3.57 -14.33
N LEU A 52 13.27 2.28 -14.45
CA LEU A 52 14.10 1.18 -13.95
C LEU A 52 15.46 1.09 -14.67
N ILE A 53 15.49 1.26 -16.00
CA ILE A 53 16.72 1.23 -16.79
C ILE A 53 17.63 2.41 -16.41
N LYS A 54 17.06 3.59 -16.22
CA LYS A 54 17.81 4.81 -15.91
C LYS A 54 18.34 4.84 -14.48
N SER A 55 17.49 4.45 -13.51
CA SER A 55 17.71 4.76 -12.09
C SER A 55 17.73 3.52 -11.19
N GLY A 56 17.36 2.34 -11.70
CA GLY A 56 17.25 1.11 -10.92
C GLY A 56 15.98 1.02 -10.07
N TYR A 57 15.17 2.07 -10.04
CA TYR A 57 13.89 2.13 -9.33
C TYR A 57 12.90 3.02 -10.06
N VAL A 58 11.63 2.95 -9.69
CA VAL A 58 10.58 3.81 -10.29
C VAL A 58 10.61 5.15 -9.59
N GLU A 59 11.15 6.17 -10.28
CA GLU A 59 11.25 7.54 -9.77
C GLU A 59 9.87 8.12 -9.45
N GLY A 60 9.82 9.02 -8.47
CA GLY A 60 8.61 9.76 -8.10
C GLY A 60 7.58 8.98 -7.27
N ARG A 61 7.86 7.73 -6.90
CA ARG A 61 6.99 6.98 -5.98
C ARG A 61 7.20 7.44 -4.54
N ALA A 62 6.11 7.86 -3.90
CA ALA A 62 6.12 8.27 -2.51
C ALA A 62 5.98 7.06 -1.57
N LYS A 63 6.64 7.12 -0.39
CA LYS A 63 6.47 6.16 0.70
C LYS A 63 6.52 6.87 2.07
N LEU A 64 5.94 6.24 3.11
CA LEU A 64 6.02 6.72 4.49
C LEU A 64 7.38 6.44 5.15
N GLY A 65 8.14 5.47 4.65
CA GLY A 65 9.36 5.00 5.29
C GLY A 65 9.10 4.18 6.55
N ILE A 66 8.14 3.28 6.50
CA ILE A 66 7.83 2.32 7.56
C ILE A 66 7.69 0.91 6.97
N THR A 67 7.89 -0.11 7.81
CA THR A 67 7.35 -1.44 7.56
C THR A 67 6.11 -1.66 8.42
N TYR A 68 5.13 -2.38 7.91
CA TYR A 68 3.86 -2.60 8.60
C TYR A 68 3.26 -3.96 8.27
N LEU A 69 2.36 -4.40 9.14
CA LEU A 69 1.53 -5.58 8.91
C LEU A 69 0.05 -5.18 9.05
N PRO A 70 -0.86 -5.80 8.27
CA PRO A 70 -2.29 -5.60 8.46
C PRO A 70 -2.72 -6.02 9.87
N LEU A 71 -3.60 -5.25 10.51
CA LEU A 71 -4.13 -5.55 11.83
C LEU A 71 -4.77 -6.96 11.89
N THR A 72 -5.34 -7.41 10.79
CA THR A 72 -5.96 -8.76 10.66
C THR A 72 -4.98 -9.93 10.87
N LYS A 73 -3.67 -9.68 10.86
CA LYS A 73 -2.65 -10.69 11.18
C LYS A 73 -2.48 -10.93 12.68
N TYR A 74 -3.09 -10.11 13.52
CA TYR A 74 -3.00 -10.21 14.99
C TYR A 74 -4.22 -10.91 15.57
N SER A 75 -4.02 -11.80 16.55
CA SER A 75 -5.10 -12.61 17.15
C SER A 75 -6.17 -11.79 17.86
N ASN A 76 -5.82 -10.61 18.35
CA ASN A 76 -6.72 -9.69 19.06
C ASN A 76 -7.34 -8.61 18.16
N TYR A 77 -7.24 -8.77 16.81
CA TYR A 77 -7.68 -7.73 15.86
C TYR A 77 -9.16 -7.33 16.05
N SER A 78 -10.05 -8.28 16.36
CA SER A 78 -11.47 -7.99 16.52
C SER A 78 -11.75 -7.08 17.71
N ALA A 79 -11.05 -7.27 18.84
CA ALA A 79 -11.18 -6.43 20.01
C ALA A 79 -10.65 -5.01 19.73
N ILE A 80 -9.55 -4.90 18.99
CA ILE A 80 -8.99 -3.60 18.59
C ILE A 80 -9.94 -2.89 17.62
N LEU A 81 -10.52 -3.58 16.63
CA LEU A 81 -11.50 -2.98 15.72
C LEU A 81 -12.72 -2.44 16.45
N SER A 82 -13.28 -3.20 17.42
CA SER A 82 -14.40 -2.73 18.24
C SER A 82 -14.03 -1.46 19.01
N ALA A 83 -12.85 -1.44 19.63
CA ALA A 83 -12.38 -0.26 20.37
C ALA A 83 -12.11 0.96 19.45
N LEU A 84 -11.66 0.74 18.21
CA LEU A 84 -11.53 1.79 17.20
C LEU A 84 -12.89 2.33 16.76
N GLU A 85 -13.87 1.45 16.60
CA GLU A 85 -15.23 1.83 16.23
C GLU A 85 -15.90 2.69 17.30
N GLU A 86 -15.73 2.37 18.59
CA GLU A 86 -16.17 3.21 19.72
C GLU A 86 -15.56 4.60 19.68
N LYS A 87 -14.36 4.74 19.11
CA LYS A 87 -13.68 6.04 18.91
C LYS A 87 -14.07 6.73 17.60
N GLY A 88 -15.01 6.16 16.83
CA GLY A 88 -15.53 6.75 15.60
C GLY A 88 -14.84 6.29 14.31
N TYR A 89 -13.86 5.38 14.38
CA TYR A 89 -13.20 4.81 13.19
C TYR A 89 -13.95 3.57 12.71
N LYS A 90 -15.07 3.79 12.02
CA LYS A 90 -15.91 2.70 11.51
C LYS A 90 -15.25 1.97 10.36
N ASN A 91 -15.43 0.64 10.33
CA ASN A 91 -14.91 -0.23 9.27
C ASN A 91 -13.40 -0.10 9.07
N ALA A 92 -12.63 -0.01 10.15
CA ALA A 92 -11.17 0.19 10.10
C ALA A 92 -10.37 -1.10 9.85
N GLN A 93 -10.89 -2.05 9.04
CA GLN A 93 -10.26 -3.34 8.75
C GLN A 93 -8.91 -3.21 8.03
N GLY A 94 -8.69 -2.12 7.32
CA GLY A 94 -7.42 -1.81 6.66
C GLY A 94 -6.37 -1.19 7.58
N THR A 95 -6.63 -1.09 8.89
CA THR A 95 -5.65 -0.59 9.87
C THR A 95 -4.34 -1.36 9.76
N MET A 96 -3.24 -0.61 9.74
CA MET A 96 -1.89 -1.16 9.64
C MET A 96 -1.13 -0.96 10.93
N VAL A 97 -0.49 -2.01 11.41
CA VAL A 97 0.36 -1.99 12.60
C VAL A 97 1.80 -1.75 12.16
N ILE A 98 2.41 -0.70 12.68
CA ILE A 98 3.80 -0.34 12.38
C ILE A 98 4.75 -1.36 13.01
N ASN A 99 5.58 -1.97 12.19
CA ASN A 99 6.62 -2.89 12.65
C ASN A 99 7.95 -2.17 12.87
N SER A 100 8.32 -1.27 11.96
CA SER A 100 9.52 -0.43 12.11
C SER A 100 9.37 0.90 11.38
N VAL A 101 10.14 1.89 11.81
CA VAL A 101 10.27 3.20 11.16
C VAL A 101 11.70 3.30 10.62
N ASP A 102 11.84 3.64 9.33
CA ASP A 102 13.12 3.91 8.69
C ASP A 102 13.74 5.18 9.33
N GLY A 103 15.01 5.11 9.71
CA GLY A 103 15.71 6.23 10.34
C GLY A 103 15.78 7.49 9.47
N SER A 104 15.62 7.37 8.16
CA SER A 104 15.54 8.49 7.20
C SER A 104 14.12 9.01 6.99
N SER A 105 13.10 8.33 7.53
CA SER A 105 11.72 8.80 7.47
C SER A 105 11.51 10.02 8.36
N ASP A 106 10.66 10.94 7.92
CA ASP A 106 10.18 12.06 8.73
C ASP A 106 9.52 11.59 10.04
N LEU A 107 8.93 10.40 10.02
CA LEU A 107 8.32 9.76 11.20
C LEU A 107 9.36 9.37 12.27
N ALA A 108 10.62 9.18 11.92
CA ALA A 108 11.67 8.81 12.87
C ALA A 108 11.96 9.93 13.91
N SER A 109 11.68 11.18 13.54
CA SER A 109 11.81 12.35 14.43
C SER A 109 10.55 12.62 15.27
N LYS A 110 9.49 11.83 15.10
CA LYS A 110 8.17 12.02 15.72
C LYS A 110 7.86 10.90 16.71
N ASP A 111 6.88 11.12 17.58
CA ASP A 111 6.47 10.10 18.54
C ASP A 111 5.64 8.99 17.85
N VAL A 112 6.28 8.27 16.92
CA VAL A 112 5.75 7.08 16.26
C VAL A 112 6.64 5.90 16.57
N LYS A 113 6.06 4.80 17.05
CA LYS A 113 6.78 3.64 17.58
C LYS A 113 6.30 2.35 16.95
N GLN A 114 7.07 1.30 17.14
CA GLN A 114 6.64 -0.06 16.84
C GLN A 114 5.33 -0.36 17.60
N TYR A 115 4.42 -1.07 16.94
CA TYR A 115 3.06 -1.41 17.37
C TYR A 115 2.06 -0.25 17.41
N ASP A 116 2.45 0.95 17.03
CA ASP A 116 1.46 1.98 16.71
C ASP A 116 0.64 1.55 15.47
N MET A 117 -0.58 2.00 15.39
CA MET A 117 -1.50 1.62 14.33
C MET A 117 -1.89 2.85 13.51
N ILE A 118 -1.79 2.75 12.19
CA ILE A 118 -2.33 3.76 11.28
C ILE A 118 -3.79 3.42 11.04
N VAL A 119 -4.70 4.24 11.56
CA VAL A 119 -6.14 4.04 11.50
C VAL A 119 -6.85 4.95 10.50
N ALA A 120 -6.22 6.06 10.14
CA ALA A 120 -6.70 6.96 9.08
C ALA A 120 -5.53 7.71 8.42
N ILE A 121 -5.72 8.12 7.17
CA ILE A 121 -4.80 8.98 6.42
C ILE A 121 -5.58 10.10 5.74
N ASN A 122 -5.12 11.35 5.90
CA ASN A 122 -5.80 12.55 5.42
C ASN A 122 -7.30 12.59 5.80
N GLY A 123 -7.63 12.14 7.02
CA GLY A 123 -9.01 12.05 7.53
C GLY A 123 -9.84 10.88 6.98
N LYS A 124 -9.31 10.08 6.07
CA LYS A 124 -9.99 8.87 5.56
C LYS A 124 -9.63 7.68 6.44
N THR A 125 -10.62 7.03 7.04
CA THR A 125 -10.42 5.79 7.81
C THR A 125 -9.86 4.69 6.92
N MET A 126 -8.95 3.89 7.46
CA MET A 126 -8.35 2.73 6.79
C MET A 126 -9.35 1.58 6.69
N THR A 127 -10.30 1.70 5.77
CA THR A 127 -11.33 0.66 5.53
C THR A 127 -10.74 -0.56 4.81
N SER A 128 -9.71 -0.34 3.99
CA SER A 128 -8.88 -1.38 3.37
C SER A 128 -7.44 -0.87 3.28
N THR A 129 -6.51 -1.75 2.95
CA THR A 129 -5.11 -1.38 2.67
C THR A 129 -4.98 -0.45 1.46
N ASP A 130 -5.96 -0.48 0.56
CA ASP A 130 -5.97 0.32 -0.67
C ASP A 130 -6.10 1.82 -0.39
N VAL A 131 -6.65 2.21 0.77
CA VAL A 131 -6.74 3.63 1.17
C VAL A 131 -5.34 4.25 1.23
N LEU A 132 -4.38 3.57 1.88
CA LEU A 132 -2.99 4.03 1.93
C LEU A 132 -2.35 4.01 0.53
N THR A 133 -2.52 2.91 -0.20
CA THR A 133 -1.93 2.75 -1.53
C THR A 133 -2.42 3.83 -2.49
N SER A 134 -3.72 4.16 -2.47
CA SER A 134 -4.30 5.22 -3.30
C SER A 134 -3.73 6.60 -2.93
N VAL A 135 -3.66 6.92 -1.63
CA VAL A 135 -3.11 8.22 -1.21
C VAL A 135 -1.65 8.35 -1.62
N LEU A 136 -0.84 7.30 -1.46
CA LEU A 136 0.56 7.34 -1.87
C LEU A 136 0.73 7.39 -3.39
N ALA A 137 -0.15 6.73 -4.17
CA ALA A 137 -0.15 6.80 -5.63
C ALA A 137 -0.45 8.21 -6.16
N ASP A 138 -1.33 8.94 -5.47
CA ASP A 138 -1.70 10.31 -5.81
C ASP A 138 -0.71 11.37 -5.25
N SER A 139 0.28 10.94 -4.48
CA SER A 139 1.25 11.81 -3.82
C SER A 139 2.64 11.73 -4.48
N LYS A 140 3.44 12.75 -4.25
CA LYS A 140 4.85 12.81 -4.67
C LYS A 140 5.79 12.83 -3.46
N PRO A 141 7.05 12.41 -3.60
CA PRO A 141 8.06 12.63 -2.59
C PRO A 141 8.13 14.13 -2.22
N GLY A 142 8.14 14.40 -0.92
CA GLY A 142 8.10 15.76 -0.38
C GLY A 142 6.71 16.27 -0.02
N ASP A 143 5.64 15.64 -0.51
CA ASP A 143 4.27 15.95 -0.05
C ASP A 143 4.10 15.56 1.41
N THR A 144 3.19 16.23 2.10
CA THR A 144 2.86 15.94 3.49
C THR A 144 1.49 15.28 3.58
N VAL A 145 1.42 14.16 4.28
CA VAL A 145 0.17 13.47 4.61
C VAL A 145 -0.07 13.55 6.13
N LYS A 146 -1.32 13.51 6.52
CA LYS A 146 -1.74 13.52 7.92
C LYS A 146 -2.18 12.11 8.32
N LEU A 147 -1.43 11.49 9.23
CA LEU A 147 -1.73 10.16 9.76
C LEU A 147 -2.48 10.27 11.08
N THR A 148 -3.54 9.51 11.25
CA THR A 148 -4.11 9.25 12.56
C THR A 148 -3.50 7.96 13.10
N ILE A 149 -2.75 8.10 14.19
CA ILE A 149 -2.08 7.02 14.88
C ILE A 149 -2.89 6.61 16.10
N ALA A 150 -3.15 5.34 16.25
CA ALA A 150 -3.71 4.76 17.47
C ALA A 150 -2.64 3.95 18.20
N ARG A 151 -2.55 4.12 19.51
CA ARG A 151 -1.63 3.42 20.41
C ARG A 151 -2.41 2.83 21.58
N ILE A 152 -2.08 1.61 21.95
CA ILE A 152 -2.63 0.97 23.14
C ILE A 152 -1.78 1.38 24.34
N GLU A 153 -2.37 2.10 25.28
CA GLU A 153 -1.74 2.49 26.54
C GLU A 153 -2.70 2.19 27.70
N ASN A 154 -2.20 1.52 28.73
CA ASN A 154 -2.99 1.16 29.91
C ASN A 154 -4.34 0.51 29.55
N ASN A 155 -4.32 -0.45 28.65
CA ASN A 155 -5.50 -1.18 28.16
C ASN A 155 -6.58 -0.31 27.48
N SER A 156 -6.23 0.89 27.03
CA SER A 156 -7.09 1.78 26.27
C SER A 156 -6.41 2.27 24.99
N ILE A 157 -7.21 2.54 23.95
CA ILE A 157 -6.70 3.12 22.72
C ILE A 157 -6.69 4.64 22.82
N LYS A 158 -5.51 5.22 22.65
CA LYS A 158 -5.33 6.66 22.45
C LYS A 158 -5.05 6.94 20.99
N THR A 159 -5.57 8.03 20.47
CA THR A 159 -5.34 8.47 19.11
C THR A 159 -4.65 9.83 19.09
N SER A 160 -3.72 9.99 18.16
CA SER A 160 -3.02 11.24 17.89
C SER A 160 -2.93 11.47 16.39
N THR A 161 -2.69 12.71 15.99
CA THR A 161 -2.46 13.05 14.59
C THR A 161 -1.01 13.44 14.39
N VAL A 162 -0.38 12.84 13.37
CA VAL A 162 1.02 13.08 13.03
C VAL A 162 1.09 13.45 11.55
N GLU A 163 1.75 14.55 11.22
CA GLU A 163 2.09 14.89 9.85
C GLU A 163 3.35 14.14 9.44
N CYS A 164 3.35 13.60 8.23
CA CYS A 164 4.47 12.89 7.64
C CYS A 164 4.81 13.46 6.29
N LYS A 165 6.03 13.98 6.14
CA LYS A 165 6.60 14.32 4.84
C LYS A 165 7.04 13.05 4.15
N LEU A 166 6.46 12.76 2.99
CA LEU A 166 6.73 11.54 2.23
C LEU A 166 8.14 11.55 1.64
N MET A 167 8.79 10.41 1.70
CA MET A 167 10.08 10.17 1.08
C MET A 167 9.94 9.44 -0.26
N GLU A 168 10.98 9.46 -1.09
CA GLU A 168 11.01 8.70 -2.32
C GLU A 168 11.30 7.21 -2.06
N SER A 169 10.54 6.34 -2.73
CA SER A 169 10.80 4.90 -2.72
C SER A 169 11.86 4.57 -3.76
N LYS A 170 13.07 4.24 -3.30
CA LYS A 170 14.20 3.89 -4.17
C LYS A 170 14.35 2.39 -4.44
N GLY A 171 13.25 1.64 -4.34
CA GLY A 171 13.26 0.20 -4.62
C GLY A 171 13.77 -0.67 -3.48
N ASP A 172 13.83 -0.15 -2.25
CA ASP A 172 14.21 -0.92 -1.07
C ASP A 172 13.23 -2.09 -0.89
N SER A 173 13.73 -3.30 -0.95
CA SER A 173 12.97 -4.56 -0.92
C SER A 173 12.31 -4.87 0.44
N SER A 174 12.33 -3.94 1.39
CA SER A 174 11.87 -4.15 2.77
C SER A 174 10.42 -3.73 3.06
N SER A 175 9.68 -3.17 2.09
CA SER A 175 8.35 -2.62 2.36
C SER A 175 7.15 -3.44 1.89
N GLN A 176 7.36 -4.65 1.37
CA GLN A 176 6.26 -5.57 1.04
C GLN A 176 6.69 -7.02 1.28
N SER A 177 6.65 -7.48 2.51
CA SER A 177 6.51 -8.91 2.74
C SER A 177 5.05 -9.32 2.50
N ASN A 178 4.63 -9.32 1.22
CA ASN A 178 3.56 -10.20 0.80
C ASN A 178 4.14 -11.62 0.80
N SER A 179 4.22 -12.25 1.96
CA SER A 179 4.29 -13.71 2.02
C SER A 179 2.92 -14.21 1.55
N ALA A 180 2.79 -14.45 0.23
CA ALA A 180 1.86 -15.44 -0.24
C ALA A 180 2.30 -16.76 0.45
N GLY A 181 1.56 -17.18 1.45
CA GLY A 181 1.65 -18.53 2.00
C GLY A 181 1.24 -19.51 0.90
N GLU A 182 2.00 -20.57 0.83
CA GLU A 182 1.64 -21.81 0.16
C GLU A 182 0.28 -22.32 0.62
#